data_582a21b7bffc339c428238966f668af3
#
_entry.id   582a21b7bffc339c428238966f668af3
#
_cell.length_a   1.000
_cell.length_b   1.000
_cell.length_c   1.000
_cell.angle_alpha   90.00
_cell.angle_beta   90.00
_cell.angle_gamma   90.00
#
_symmetry.space_group_name_H-M   'P 1'
#
loop_
_entity.id
_entity.type
_entity.pdbx_description
1 polymer ?
#
loop_
_entity_poly.entity_id
_entity_poly.type
_entity_poly.pdbx_seq_one_letter_code
_entity_poly.pdbx_strand_id
1 'polypeptide(L)'
;MTTTDASDLSAKHTLLEAAQRLFGAKGFEKVSLRALTQEAGVNLAAVNYHFGSKEGLIESVVESYMNPVNEERLRRLTEAEEESGISLETIMDCYLRPVLEAVKRSALSEKLFFQMMGRCMSDRGLEKLPASTLSLFE
;
A
#
# COMPACT_ATOMS: atom_id res chain seq x y z
N MET A 1 2.92 -18.02 -25.45
CA MET A 1 2.55 -17.92 -24.02
C MET A 1 3.28 -16.79 -23.26
N THR A 2 3.81 -15.79 -23.93
CA THR A 2 4.72 -14.84 -23.29
C THR A 2 4.35 -13.36 -23.47
N THR A 3 3.52 -13.00 -24.43
CA THR A 3 3.14 -11.61 -24.71
C THR A 3 1.92 -11.13 -23.90
N THR A 4 1.00 -12.02 -23.56
CA THR A 4 -0.20 -11.69 -22.77
C THR A 4 0.16 -11.46 -21.30
N ASP A 5 1.09 -12.21 -20.76
CA ASP A 5 1.52 -12.16 -19.36
C ASP A 5 2.28 -10.85 -19.03
N ALA A 6 3.16 -10.42 -19.91
CA ALA A 6 3.92 -9.18 -19.72
C ALA A 6 3.05 -7.91 -19.85
N SER A 7 2.08 -7.88 -20.78
CA SER A 7 1.15 -6.76 -20.93
C SER A 7 0.16 -6.70 -19.78
N ASP A 8 -0.24 -7.85 -19.26
CA ASP A 8 -1.16 -8.01 -18.15
C ASP A 8 -0.55 -7.54 -16.83
N LEU A 9 0.67 -7.96 -16.53
CA LEU A 9 1.46 -7.47 -15.39
C LEU A 9 1.73 -5.96 -15.50
N SER A 10 1.96 -5.45 -16.70
CA SER A 10 2.14 -4.01 -16.95
C SER A 10 0.87 -3.22 -16.63
N ALA A 11 -0.32 -3.69 -17.05
CA ALA A 11 -1.60 -3.04 -16.77
C ALA A 11 -1.90 -3.02 -15.27
N LYS A 12 -1.68 -4.13 -14.57
CA LYS A 12 -1.82 -4.22 -13.11
C LYS A 12 -0.94 -3.21 -12.38
N HIS A 13 0.34 -3.15 -12.76
CA HIS A 13 1.32 -2.24 -12.16
C HIS A 13 0.94 -0.76 -12.40
N THR A 14 0.60 -0.42 -13.64
CA THR A 14 0.19 0.95 -14.02
C THR A 14 -1.07 1.40 -13.27
N LEU A 15 -2.05 0.51 -13.10
CA LEU A 15 -3.24 0.78 -12.30
C LEU A 15 -2.90 1.02 -10.82
N LEU A 16 -2.02 0.22 -10.26
CA LEU A 16 -1.61 0.35 -8.86
C LEU A 16 -0.89 1.69 -8.62
N GLU A 17 0.03 2.08 -9.51
CA GLU A 17 0.73 3.36 -9.43
C GLU A 17 -0.22 4.56 -9.58
N ALA A 18 -1.16 4.51 -10.53
CA ALA A 18 -2.17 5.55 -10.70
C ALA A 18 -3.07 5.66 -9.45
N ALA A 19 -3.47 4.53 -8.88
CA ALA A 19 -4.27 4.47 -7.66
C ALA A 19 -3.52 5.06 -6.46
N GLN A 20 -2.25 4.71 -6.27
CA GLN A 20 -1.40 5.27 -5.22
C GLN A 20 -1.35 6.80 -5.28
N ARG A 21 -1.12 7.36 -6.48
CA ARG A 21 -1.07 8.82 -6.68
C ARG A 21 -2.41 9.49 -6.44
N LEU A 22 -3.47 8.99 -7.05
CA LEU A 22 -4.79 9.61 -6.98
C LEU A 22 -5.41 9.48 -5.59
N PHE A 23 -5.32 8.32 -4.96
CA PHE A 23 -5.82 8.12 -3.61
C PHE A 23 -5.03 8.93 -2.57
N GLY A 24 -3.72 9.00 -2.71
CA GLY A 24 -2.88 9.84 -1.87
C GLY A 24 -3.26 11.32 -1.97
N ALA A 25 -3.47 11.83 -3.17
CA ALA A 25 -3.79 13.23 -3.41
C ALA A 25 -5.23 13.62 -3.03
N LYS A 26 -6.22 12.77 -3.36
CA LYS A 26 -7.65 13.12 -3.30
C LYS A 26 -8.47 12.33 -2.27
N GLY A 27 -7.95 11.19 -1.80
CA GLY A 27 -8.66 10.25 -0.93
C GLY A 27 -9.43 9.18 -1.70
N PHE A 28 -9.75 8.08 -1.00
CA PHE A 28 -10.39 6.92 -1.61
C PHE A 28 -11.77 7.22 -2.21
N GLU A 29 -12.58 8.05 -1.54
CA GLU A 29 -13.95 8.31 -1.97
C GLU A 29 -14.06 9.21 -3.19
N LYS A 30 -13.19 10.21 -3.29
CA LYS A 30 -13.24 11.23 -4.35
C LYS A 30 -12.67 10.76 -5.69
N VAL A 31 -12.02 9.61 -5.72
CA VAL A 31 -11.42 9.04 -6.93
C VAL A 31 -12.38 8.02 -7.55
N SER A 32 -12.79 8.25 -8.78
CA SER A 32 -13.62 7.31 -9.53
C SER A 32 -12.77 6.29 -10.28
N LEU A 33 -13.36 5.12 -10.58
CA LEU A 33 -12.71 4.12 -11.45
C LEU A 33 -12.36 4.68 -12.84
N ARG A 34 -13.22 5.58 -13.35
CA ARG A 34 -12.98 6.26 -14.63
C ARG A 34 -11.70 7.12 -14.58
N ALA A 35 -11.50 7.87 -13.49
CA ALA A 35 -10.29 8.67 -13.31
C ALA A 35 -9.05 7.80 -13.21
N LEU A 36 -9.14 6.66 -12.51
CA LEU A 36 -8.06 5.69 -12.39
C LEU A 36 -7.67 5.08 -13.73
N THR A 37 -8.64 4.60 -14.48
CA THR A 37 -8.41 3.97 -15.78
C THR A 37 -7.88 4.96 -16.81
N GLN A 38 -8.36 6.19 -16.78
CA GLN A 38 -7.87 7.27 -17.64
C GLN A 38 -6.41 7.63 -17.30
N GLU A 39 -6.07 7.76 -16.02
CA GLU A 39 -4.71 8.04 -15.56
C GLU A 39 -3.74 6.90 -15.90
N ALA A 40 -4.19 5.65 -15.74
CA ALA A 40 -3.39 4.46 -16.03
C ALA A 40 -3.30 4.12 -17.53
N GLY A 41 -4.14 4.72 -18.36
CA GLY A 41 -4.21 4.40 -19.79
C GLY A 41 -4.76 3.00 -20.09
N VAL A 42 -5.63 2.46 -19.21
CA VAL A 42 -6.23 1.13 -19.34
C VAL A 42 -7.75 1.22 -19.35
N ASN A 43 -8.41 0.13 -19.70
CA ASN A 43 -9.87 0.06 -19.68
C ASN A 43 -10.41 -0.44 -18.31
N LEU A 44 -11.71 -0.28 -18.10
CA LEU A 44 -12.38 -0.70 -16.86
C LEU A 44 -12.31 -2.22 -16.65
N ALA A 45 -12.30 -3.00 -17.74
CA ALA A 45 -12.18 -4.46 -17.64
C ALA A 45 -10.88 -4.90 -16.96
N ALA A 46 -9.79 -4.13 -17.13
CA ALA A 46 -8.53 -4.40 -16.45
C ALA A 46 -8.64 -4.24 -14.92
N VAL A 47 -9.40 -3.25 -14.42
CA VAL A 47 -9.66 -3.11 -12.99
C VAL A 47 -10.42 -4.30 -12.44
N ASN A 48 -11.50 -4.71 -13.12
CA ASN A 48 -12.30 -5.84 -12.69
C ASN A 48 -11.53 -7.16 -12.76
N TYR A 49 -10.68 -7.32 -13.76
CA TYR A 49 -9.86 -8.51 -13.93
C TYR A 49 -8.78 -8.63 -12.84
N HIS A 50 -8.03 -7.56 -12.58
CA HIS A 50 -6.90 -7.60 -11.64
C HIS A 50 -7.28 -7.43 -10.18
N PHE A 51 -8.33 -6.66 -9.90
CA PHE A 51 -8.69 -6.23 -8.54
C PHE A 51 -10.13 -6.55 -8.14
N GLY A 52 -10.97 -6.96 -9.09
CA GLY A 52 -12.37 -7.29 -8.86
C GLY A 52 -13.28 -6.08 -8.68
N SER A 53 -12.84 -5.10 -7.91
CA SER A 53 -13.61 -3.89 -7.58
C SER A 53 -12.69 -2.71 -7.24
N LYS A 54 -13.28 -1.53 -7.01
CA LYS A 54 -12.54 -0.38 -6.46
C LYS A 54 -11.99 -0.67 -5.07
N GLU A 55 -12.78 -1.36 -4.25
CA GLU A 55 -12.40 -1.79 -2.91
C GLU A 55 -11.19 -2.74 -2.96
N GLY A 56 -11.20 -3.71 -3.86
CA GLY A 56 -10.05 -4.60 -4.10
C GLY A 56 -8.79 -3.87 -4.56
N LEU A 57 -8.95 -2.81 -5.36
CA LEU A 57 -7.84 -1.95 -5.74
C LEU A 57 -7.30 -1.14 -4.54
N ILE A 58 -8.18 -0.60 -3.69
CA ILE A 58 -7.79 0.09 -2.46
C ILE A 58 -7.02 -0.87 -1.54
N GLU A 59 -7.53 -2.07 -1.34
CA GLU A 59 -6.86 -3.11 -0.56
C GLU A 59 -5.44 -3.39 -1.08
N SER A 60 -5.30 -3.61 -2.38
CA SER A 60 -3.99 -3.84 -3.00
C SER A 60 -3.03 -2.66 -2.84
N VAL A 61 -3.54 -1.43 -2.88
CA VAL A 61 -2.73 -0.23 -2.61
C VAL A 61 -2.25 -0.22 -1.17
N VAL A 62 -3.13 -0.47 -0.20
CA VAL A 62 -2.77 -0.52 1.23
C VAL A 62 -1.73 -1.61 1.49
N GLU A 63 -1.97 -2.81 0.99
CA GLU A 63 -1.05 -3.95 1.13
C GLU A 63 0.33 -3.66 0.53
N SER A 64 0.39 -2.99 -0.60
CA SER A 64 1.66 -2.64 -1.25
C SER A 64 2.56 -1.75 -0.39
N TYR A 65 1.99 -0.97 0.52
CA TYR A 65 2.73 -0.15 1.47
C TYR A 65 2.97 -0.85 2.81
N MET A 66 1.95 -1.52 3.32
CA MET A 66 1.99 -2.06 4.69
C MET A 66 2.78 -3.36 4.78
N ASN A 67 2.67 -4.25 3.78
CA ASN A 67 3.35 -5.54 3.84
C ASN A 67 4.87 -5.39 3.95
N PRO A 68 5.58 -4.63 3.10
CA PRO A 68 7.02 -4.47 3.23
C PRO A 68 7.46 -3.82 4.55
N VAL A 69 6.66 -2.89 5.07
CA VAL A 69 6.92 -2.22 6.35
C VAL A 69 6.78 -3.21 7.50
N ASN A 70 5.72 -4.02 7.51
CA ASN A 70 5.48 -5.00 8.57
C ASN A 70 6.46 -6.17 8.53
N GLU A 71 6.83 -6.65 7.35
CA GLU A 71 7.88 -7.67 7.20
C GLU A 71 9.21 -7.18 7.80
N GLU A 72 9.60 -5.94 7.51
CA GLU A 72 10.82 -5.36 8.04
C GLU A 72 10.74 -5.11 9.56
N ARG A 73 9.57 -4.72 10.09
CA ARG A 73 9.34 -4.61 11.53
C ARG A 73 9.54 -5.93 12.25
N LEU A 74 8.91 -6.99 11.73
CA LEU A 74 9.02 -8.34 12.29
C LEU A 74 10.46 -8.84 12.25
N ARG A 75 11.16 -8.66 11.13
CA ARG A 75 12.56 -9.05 11.00
C ARG A 75 13.42 -8.37 12.07
N ARG A 76 13.31 -7.04 12.24
CA ARG A 76 14.08 -6.27 13.23
C ARG A 76 13.74 -6.64 14.65
N LEU A 77 12.46 -6.90 14.96
CA LEU A 77 12.06 -7.34 16.30
C LEU A 77 12.63 -8.71 16.62
N THR A 78 12.58 -9.66 15.68
CA THR A 78 13.16 -11.00 15.88
C THR A 78 14.68 -10.91 16.12
N GLU A 79 15.41 -10.12 15.34
CA GLU A 79 16.84 -9.89 15.55
C GLU A 79 17.13 -9.27 16.91
N ALA A 80 16.34 -8.28 17.34
CA ALA A 80 16.51 -7.64 18.64
C ALA A 80 16.22 -8.59 19.82
N GLU A 81 15.28 -9.52 19.67
CA GLU A 81 15.02 -10.56 20.68
C GLU A 81 16.21 -11.52 20.86
N GLU A 82 16.89 -11.85 19.76
CA GLU A 82 18.07 -12.73 19.79
C GLU A 82 19.30 -12.07 20.42
N GLU A 83 19.45 -10.75 20.33
CA GLU A 83 20.63 -9.98 20.77
C GLU A 83 20.67 -9.60 22.26
N SER A 84 19.74 -10.08 23.10
CA SER A 84 19.78 -9.90 24.56
C SER A 84 19.22 -8.61 25.17
N GLY A 85 17.97 -8.37 24.98
CA GLY A 85 17.23 -7.43 25.80
C GLY A 85 16.56 -6.33 24.98
N ILE A 86 15.25 -6.42 24.90
CA ILE A 86 14.43 -5.43 24.22
C ILE A 86 14.25 -4.22 25.14
N SER A 87 14.87 -3.10 24.77
CA SER A 87 14.60 -1.79 25.38
C SER A 87 13.43 -1.11 24.66
N LEU A 88 12.80 -0.13 25.32
CA LEU A 88 11.76 0.70 24.68
C LEU A 88 12.32 1.41 23.43
N GLU A 89 13.56 1.88 23.50
CA GLU A 89 14.24 2.52 22.37
C GLU A 89 14.37 1.57 21.19
N THR A 90 14.76 0.33 21.41
CA THR A 90 14.85 -0.73 20.39
C THR A 90 13.49 -0.99 19.74
N ILE A 91 12.43 -1.11 20.54
CA ILE A 91 11.06 -1.31 20.03
C ILE A 91 10.65 -0.13 19.14
N MET A 92 10.87 1.10 19.62
CA MET A 92 10.53 2.30 18.84
C MET A 92 11.32 2.37 17.54
N ASP A 93 12.60 2.02 17.53
CA ASP A 93 13.40 1.98 16.31
C ASP A 93 12.88 0.92 15.33
N CYS A 94 12.62 -0.30 15.79
CA CYS A 94 12.03 -1.37 14.98
C CYS A 94 10.68 -0.98 14.38
N TYR A 95 9.89 -0.18 15.07
CA TYR A 95 8.57 0.23 14.62
C TYR A 95 8.61 1.40 13.63
N LEU A 96 9.41 2.43 13.91
CA LEU A 96 9.42 3.68 13.13
C LEU A 96 10.36 3.64 11.93
N ARG A 97 11.55 3.05 12.07
CA ARG A 97 12.57 3.05 11.02
C ARG A 97 12.09 2.43 9.70
N PRO A 98 11.36 1.30 9.66
CA PRO A 98 10.86 0.74 8.42
C PRO A 98 9.94 1.68 7.64
N VAL A 99 9.11 2.48 8.33
CA VAL A 99 8.26 3.49 7.70
C VAL A 99 9.12 4.58 7.04
N LEU A 100 10.11 5.11 7.76
CA LEU A 100 11.00 6.16 7.24
C LEU A 100 11.82 5.66 6.03
N GLU A 101 12.26 4.42 6.06
CA GLU A 101 12.96 3.79 4.93
C GLU A 101 12.02 3.53 3.75
N ALA A 102 10.77 3.15 4.00
CA ALA A 102 9.76 2.98 2.95
C ALA A 102 9.46 4.31 2.24
N VAL A 103 9.37 5.42 2.99
CA VAL A 103 9.23 6.77 2.41
C VAL A 103 10.35 7.06 1.43
N LYS A 104 11.60 6.83 1.83
CA LYS A 104 12.79 7.11 1.00
C LYS A 104 12.84 6.25 -0.26
N ARG A 105 12.33 5.02 -0.20
CA ARG A 105 12.28 4.08 -1.34
C ARG A 105 11.07 4.28 -2.25
N SER A 106 10.05 4.99 -1.76
CA SER A 106 8.83 5.23 -2.52
C SER A 106 9.09 6.12 -3.73
N ALA A 107 8.50 5.77 -4.86
CA ALA A 107 8.46 6.63 -6.05
C ALA A 107 7.54 7.86 -5.86
N LEU A 108 6.69 7.84 -4.82
CA LEU A 108 5.85 8.97 -4.44
C LEU A 108 6.68 10.03 -3.71
N SER A 109 6.27 11.29 -3.82
CA SER A 109 6.80 12.32 -2.93
C SER A 109 6.48 11.97 -1.47
N GLU A 110 7.35 12.37 -0.55
CA GLU A 110 7.14 12.15 0.90
C GLU A 110 5.75 12.60 1.35
N LYS A 111 5.30 13.75 0.85
CA LYS A 111 3.96 14.28 1.15
C LYS A 111 2.85 13.31 0.74
N LEU A 112 2.89 12.77 -0.48
CA LEU A 112 1.89 11.82 -0.97
C LEU A 112 1.93 10.50 -0.20
N PHE A 113 3.12 10.03 0.14
CA PHE A 113 3.29 8.83 0.96
C PHE A 113 2.62 9.00 2.32
N PHE A 114 2.93 10.07 3.05
CA PHE A 114 2.32 10.32 4.37
C PHE A 114 0.82 10.59 4.28
N GLN A 115 0.34 11.25 3.23
CA GLN A 115 -1.10 11.41 3.00
C GLN A 115 -1.79 10.06 2.80
N MET A 116 -1.19 9.15 2.03
CA MET A 116 -1.71 7.80 1.82
C MET A 116 -1.73 7.02 3.13
N MET A 117 -0.62 7.02 3.88
CA MET A 117 -0.53 6.35 5.17
C MET A 117 -1.56 6.88 6.17
N GLY A 118 -1.71 8.20 6.26
CA GLY A 118 -2.70 8.82 7.14
C GLY A 118 -4.14 8.42 6.77
N ARG A 119 -4.44 8.28 5.48
CA ARG A 119 -5.76 7.81 5.02
C ARG A 119 -6.00 6.33 5.32
N CYS A 120 -4.98 5.50 5.20
CA CYS A 120 -5.06 4.10 5.57
C CYS A 120 -5.34 3.91 7.07
N MET A 121 -4.81 4.81 7.90
CA MET A 121 -4.96 4.77 9.36
C MET A 121 -6.16 5.56 9.89
N SER A 122 -6.87 6.31 9.06
CA SER A 122 -8.08 7.01 9.49
C SER A 122 -9.24 6.04 9.64
N ASP A 123 -10.13 6.30 10.61
CA ASP A 123 -11.31 5.47 10.88
C ASP A 123 -12.15 5.21 9.62
N ARG A 124 -12.26 6.21 8.74
CA ARG A 124 -12.97 6.06 7.46
C ARG A 124 -12.23 5.20 6.44
N GLY A 125 -10.91 5.13 6.51
CA GLY A 125 -10.10 4.23 5.67
C GLY A 125 -10.19 2.80 6.18
N LEU A 126 -10.13 2.60 7.50
CA LEU A 126 -10.18 1.30 8.14
C LEU A 126 -11.54 0.61 7.99
N GLU A 127 -12.67 1.35 8.10
CA GLU A 127 -14.02 0.79 7.93
C GLU A 127 -14.26 0.19 6.53
N LYS A 128 -13.49 0.59 5.53
CA LYS A 128 -13.60 0.12 4.15
C LYS A 128 -12.62 -0.99 3.81
N LEU A 129 -11.73 -1.32 4.74
CA LEU A 129 -10.77 -2.39 4.53
C LEU A 129 -11.40 -3.73 4.91
N PRO A 130 -11.17 -4.79 4.13
CA PRO A 130 -11.55 -6.15 4.50
C PRO A 130 -10.90 -6.53 5.83
N ALA A 131 -11.54 -7.45 6.54
CA ALA A 131 -11.04 -7.95 7.82
C ALA A 131 -9.61 -8.53 7.72
N SER A 132 -9.26 -9.10 6.56
CA SER A 132 -7.91 -9.60 6.27
C SER A 132 -6.85 -8.51 6.29
N THR A 133 -7.20 -7.29 5.88
CA THR A 133 -6.28 -6.15 5.89
C THR A 133 -6.20 -5.51 7.27
N LEU A 134 -7.30 -5.52 8.04
CA LEU A 134 -7.31 -4.99 9.41
C LEU A 134 -6.38 -5.78 10.34
N SER A 135 -6.24 -7.10 10.13
CA SER A 135 -5.32 -7.93 10.90
C SER A 135 -3.84 -7.58 10.71
N LEU A 136 -3.49 -6.78 9.71
CA LEU A 136 -2.13 -6.28 9.52
C LEU A 136 -1.78 -5.14 10.50
N PHE A 137 -2.77 -4.61 11.21
CA PHE A 137 -2.60 -3.51 12.18
C PHE A 137 -2.74 -3.97 13.63
N GLU A 138 -3.10 -5.24 13.88
CA GLU A 138 -3.11 -5.90 15.18
C GLU A 138 -1.75 -6.52 15.51
#